data_5bf5c9a260f4ee3b0458b5505958ebb5
#
_entry.id   5bf5c9a260f4ee3b0458b5505958ebb5
#
_cell.length_a   1.000
_cell.length_b   1.000
_cell.length_c   1.000
_cell.angle_alpha   90.00
_cell.angle_beta   90.00
_cell.angle_gamma   90.00
#
_symmetry.space_group_name_H-M   'P 1'
#
loop_
_entity.id
_entity.type
_entity.pdbx_description
1 polymer ?
#
loop_
_entity_poly.entity_id
_entity_poly.type
_entity_poly.pdbx_seq_one_letter_code
_entity_poly.pdbx_strand_id
1 'polypeptide(L)'
;MWTRNNLTERLNLEWPILQAPMGEYTTPELAAAVSNAGGLGALGMWGFSAQDVKSRIAGFREQSNGGLNVNYPLWDAPEDLSNCAMAMRERVQNLYDEKGLGPIPTPTASAGLVDPEHLEMLKIIKPEVISFHFGLPDQEIVNQLRAANIYIMCSATTVAEAKYLEQNE
;
A
#
# COMPACT_ATOMS: atom_id res chain seq x y z
N MET A 1 -17.94 -24.59 5.59
CA MET A 1 -18.33 -23.69 4.48
C MET A 1 -17.08 -22.94 4.05
N TRP A 2 -16.93 -22.64 2.76
CA TRP A 2 -15.76 -21.90 2.24
C TRP A 2 -15.63 -20.48 2.83
N THR A 3 -16.72 -19.93 3.35
CA THR A 3 -16.79 -18.61 3.99
C THR A 3 -16.13 -18.53 5.36
N ARG A 4 -15.86 -19.67 6.02
CA ARG A 4 -15.20 -19.70 7.33
C ARG A 4 -13.83 -20.35 7.21
N ASN A 5 -12.80 -19.57 7.45
CA ASN A 5 -11.41 -19.98 7.48
C ASN A 5 -10.62 -19.07 8.43
N ASN A 6 -9.36 -19.39 8.69
CA ASN A 6 -8.52 -18.66 9.62
C ASN A 6 -8.45 -17.15 9.33
N LEU A 7 -8.44 -16.76 8.05
CA LEU A 7 -8.38 -15.36 7.66
C LEU A 7 -9.68 -14.62 8.01
N THR A 8 -10.84 -15.19 7.63
CA THR A 8 -12.14 -14.56 7.91
C THR A 8 -12.43 -14.49 9.41
N GLU A 9 -12.04 -15.51 10.17
CA GLU A 9 -12.18 -15.52 11.63
C GLU A 9 -11.27 -14.47 12.28
N ARG A 10 -10.01 -14.39 11.84
CA ARG A 10 -9.04 -13.44 12.39
C ARG A 10 -9.38 -11.98 12.10
N LEU A 11 -9.86 -11.70 10.90
CA LEU A 11 -10.18 -10.33 10.45
C LEU A 11 -11.68 -9.99 10.62
N ASN A 12 -12.46 -10.90 11.19
CA ASN A 12 -13.91 -10.76 11.38
C ASN A 12 -14.65 -10.41 10.08
N LEU A 13 -14.34 -11.15 8.99
CA LEU A 13 -14.96 -10.99 7.68
C LEU A 13 -16.12 -11.98 7.51
N GLU A 14 -17.17 -11.56 6.83
CA GLU A 14 -18.26 -12.45 6.40
C GLU A 14 -17.84 -13.29 5.19
N TRP A 15 -17.09 -12.68 4.26
CA TRP A 15 -16.63 -13.28 3.02
C TRP A 15 -15.09 -13.24 2.93
N PRO A 16 -14.44 -14.30 2.43
CA PRO A 16 -12.99 -14.29 2.17
C PRO A 16 -12.66 -13.51 0.88
N ILE A 17 -13.13 -12.28 0.83
CA ILE A 17 -12.95 -11.38 -0.31
C ILE A 17 -12.16 -10.16 0.17
N LEU A 18 -10.99 -9.96 -0.43
CA LEU A 18 -10.12 -8.83 -0.16
C LEU A 18 -10.11 -7.93 -1.39
N GLN A 19 -10.42 -6.67 -1.21
CA GLN A 19 -10.31 -5.68 -2.27
C GLN A 19 -8.85 -5.46 -2.63
N ALA A 20 -8.54 -5.42 -3.92
CA ALA A 20 -7.21 -5.02 -4.38
C ALA A 20 -6.98 -3.52 -4.10
N PRO A 21 -5.84 -3.13 -3.51
CA PRO A 21 -5.43 -1.74 -3.41
C PRO A 21 -4.97 -1.25 -4.79
N MET A 22 -5.57 -0.17 -5.30
CA MET A 22 -5.35 0.35 -6.65
C MET A 22 -4.92 1.84 -6.64
N GLY A 23 -4.07 2.23 -5.70
CA GLY A 23 -3.58 3.60 -5.57
C GLY A 23 -4.73 4.62 -5.46
N GLU A 24 -4.73 5.62 -6.32
CA GLU A 24 -5.74 6.68 -6.32
C GLU A 24 -7.16 6.19 -6.67
N TYR A 25 -7.28 5.05 -7.36
CA TYR A 25 -8.57 4.52 -7.79
C TYR A 25 -9.36 3.84 -6.68
N THR A 26 -8.71 3.45 -5.57
CA THR A 26 -9.41 2.97 -4.38
C THR A 26 -9.77 4.14 -3.48
N THR A 27 -11.00 4.62 -3.59
CA THR A 27 -11.50 5.70 -2.74
C THR A 27 -11.95 5.19 -1.37
N PRO A 28 -12.03 6.06 -0.34
CA PRO A 28 -12.61 5.71 0.96
C PRO A 28 -14.03 5.10 0.84
N GLU A 29 -14.85 5.63 -0.08
CA GLU A 29 -16.22 5.17 -0.31
C GLU A 29 -16.25 3.75 -0.87
N LEU A 30 -15.38 3.44 -1.85
CA LEU A 30 -15.29 2.09 -2.40
C LEU A 30 -14.82 1.09 -1.34
N ALA A 31 -13.78 1.44 -0.58
CA ALA A 31 -13.27 0.58 0.49
C ALA A 31 -14.34 0.35 1.57
N ALA A 32 -15.06 1.40 1.96
CA ALA A 32 -16.14 1.31 2.93
C ALA A 32 -17.30 0.42 2.43
N ALA A 33 -17.67 0.55 1.16
CA ALA A 33 -18.72 -0.29 0.55
C ALA A 33 -18.36 -1.79 0.59
N VAL A 34 -17.08 -2.12 0.28
CA VAL A 34 -16.60 -3.50 0.35
C VAL A 34 -16.63 -4.03 1.78
N SER A 35 -16.15 -3.23 2.75
CA SER A 35 -16.13 -3.63 4.16
C SER A 35 -17.55 -3.78 4.73
N ASN A 36 -18.47 -2.90 4.37
CA ASN A 36 -19.86 -2.99 4.77
C ASN A 36 -20.60 -4.18 4.13
N ALA A 37 -20.10 -4.68 3.00
CA ALA A 37 -20.59 -5.90 2.36
C ALA A 37 -19.94 -7.19 2.94
N GLY A 38 -19.14 -7.07 3.99
CA GLY A 38 -18.53 -8.20 4.71
C GLY A 38 -17.18 -8.67 4.18
N GLY A 39 -16.58 -7.96 3.22
CA GLY A 39 -15.20 -8.18 2.74
C GLY A 39 -14.17 -7.34 3.50
N LEU A 40 -12.94 -7.30 3.01
CA LEU A 40 -11.88 -6.42 3.49
C LEU A 40 -11.68 -5.30 2.46
N GLY A 41 -12.09 -4.09 2.80
CA GLY A 41 -11.81 -2.89 2.00
C GLY A 41 -10.32 -2.55 2.03
N ALA A 42 -9.82 -1.96 0.95
CA ALA A 42 -8.41 -1.60 0.87
C ALA A 42 -8.17 -0.21 0.28
N LEU A 43 -7.15 0.46 0.79
CA LEU A 43 -6.66 1.74 0.29
C LEU A 43 -5.17 1.62 -0.08
N GLY A 44 -4.81 1.98 -1.32
CA GLY A 44 -3.41 2.11 -1.73
C GLY A 44 -2.86 3.47 -1.31
N MET A 45 -1.67 3.47 -0.71
CA MET A 45 -1.09 4.69 -0.09
C MET A 45 0.19 5.18 -0.76
N TRP A 46 0.59 4.58 -1.86
CA TRP A 46 1.77 5.05 -2.58
C TRP A 46 1.59 6.49 -3.08
N GLY A 47 2.57 7.32 -2.78
CA GLY A 47 2.62 8.73 -3.24
C GLY A 47 1.79 9.70 -2.41
N PHE A 48 1.05 9.24 -1.40
CA PHE A 48 0.32 10.10 -0.48
C PHE A 48 1.19 10.51 0.71
N SER A 49 1.03 11.76 1.17
CA SER A 49 1.60 12.20 2.45
C SER A 49 0.92 11.53 3.64
N ALA A 50 1.57 11.49 4.80
CA ALA A 50 0.96 10.95 6.03
C ALA A 50 -0.38 11.66 6.37
N GLN A 51 -0.49 12.96 6.09
CA GLN A 51 -1.73 13.71 6.30
C GLN A 51 -2.84 13.27 5.33
N ASP A 52 -2.51 13.01 4.05
CA ASP A 52 -3.48 12.52 3.07
C ASP A 52 -3.94 11.09 3.43
N VAL A 53 -3.01 10.22 3.84
CA VAL A 53 -3.32 8.87 4.34
C VAL A 53 -4.27 8.95 5.52
N LYS A 54 -3.99 9.81 6.50
CA LYS A 54 -4.86 10.04 7.65
C LYS A 54 -6.27 10.47 7.23
N SER A 55 -6.34 11.42 6.28
CA SER A 55 -7.63 11.93 5.77
C SER A 55 -8.42 10.85 5.04
N ARG A 56 -7.75 10.02 4.23
CA ARG A 56 -8.38 8.90 3.51
C ARG A 56 -8.92 7.83 4.48
N ILE A 57 -8.16 7.49 5.51
CA ILE A 57 -8.61 6.55 6.55
C ILE A 57 -9.79 7.15 7.34
N ALA A 58 -9.75 8.43 7.68
CA ALA A 58 -10.87 9.10 8.33
C ALA A 58 -12.15 9.05 7.48
N GLY A 59 -12.06 9.37 6.18
CA GLY A 59 -13.18 9.28 5.25
C GLY A 59 -13.76 7.86 5.11
N PHE A 60 -12.91 6.83 5.21
CA PHE A 60 -13.38 5.45 5.31
C PHE A 60 -14.14 5.22 6.63
N ARG A 61 -13.60 5.66 7.77
CA ARG A 61 -14.20 5.45 9.10
C ARG A 61 -15.51 6.20 9.32
N GLU A 62 -15.75 7.28 8.59
CA GLU A 62 -17.06 7.97 8.58
C GLU A 62 -18.16 7.11 7.97
N GLN A 63 -17.82 6.12 7.13
CA GLN A 63 -18.75 5.32 6.36
C GLN A 63 -18.76 3.84 6.75
N SER A 64 -17.72 3.35 7.45
CA SER A 64 -17.59 1.93 7.82
C SER A 64 -16.82 1.73 9.12
N ASN A 65 -17.31 0.80 9.93
CA ASN A 65 -16.60 0.23 11.07
C ASN A 65 -15.97 -1.15 10.74
N GLY A 66 -16.00 -1.57 9.49
CA GLY A 66 -15.44 -2.84 9.03
C GLY A 66 -13.92 -2.82 8.94
N GLY A 67 -13.32 -3.96 8.59
CA GLY A 67 -11.88 -4.10 8.42
C GLY A 67 -11.35 -3.24 7.27
N LEU A 68 -10.19 -2.64 7.47
CA LEU A 68 -9.48 -1.85 6.47
C LEU A 68 -8.06 -2.38 6.29
N ASN A 69 -7.70 -2.60 5.04
CA ASN A 69 -6.33 -2.84 4.61
C ASN A 69 -5.72 -1.55 4.06
N VAL A 70 -4.56 -1.17 4.58
CA VAL A 70 -3.75 -0.04 4.08
C VAL A 70 -2.51 -0.62 3.41
N ASN A 71 -2.33 -0.34 2.12
CA ASN A 71 -1.28 -0.97 1.32
C ASN A 71 -0.15 -0.02 0.96
N TYR A 72 1.07 -0.51 1.12
CA TYR A 72 2.30 0.15 0.69
C TYR A 72 3.13 -0.75 -0.21
N PRO A 73 3.64 -0.24 -1.33
CA PRO A 73 4.69 -0.92 -2.07
C PRO A 73 6.03 -0.73 -1.37
N LEU A 74 6.93 -1.70 -1.53
CA LEU A 74 8.30 -1.63 -1.02
C LEU A 74 9.27 -1.80 -2.18
N TRP A 75 9.99 -0.75 -2.53
CA TRP A 75 11.12 -0.81 -3.45
C TRP A 75 12.14 0.23 -3.06
N ASP A 76 13.39 -0.07 -3.34
CA ASP A 76 14.48 0.87 -3.14
C ASP A 76 14.43 1.99 -4.18
N ALA A 77 14.77 3.20 -3.77
CA ALA A 77 14.98 4.27 -4.73
C ALA A 77 16.16 3.90 -5.63
N PRO A 78 16.08 4.13 -6.95
CA PRO A 78 17.20 3.89 -7.83
C PRO A 78 18.43 4.67 -7.37
N GLU A 79 19.58 4.00 -7.25
CA GLU A 79 20.84 4.61 -6.81
C GLU A 79 21.32 5.71 -7.77
N ASP A 80 21.08 5.53 -9.06
CA ASP A 80 21.51 6.48 -10.11
C ASP A 80 20.41 6.68 -11.14
N LEU A 81 19.85 7.88 -11.16
CA LEU A 81 18.91 8.34 -12.20
C LEU A 81 19.60 9.00 -13.39
N SER A 82 20.91 9.29 -13.30
CA SER A 82 21.63 10.07 -14.32
C SER A 82 21.80 9.31 -15.64
N ASN A 83 21.95 7.98 -15.56
CA ASN A 83 22.08 7.08 -16.71
C ASN A 83 20.75 6.43 -17.13
N CYS A 84 19.70 6.64 -16.35
CA CYS A 84 18.39 6.09 -16.66
C CYS A 84 17.82 6.75 -17.91
N ALA A 85 18.08 6.12 -19.05
CA ALA A 85 17.34 6.37 -20.27
C ALA A 85 17.50 7.77 -20.90
N MET A 86 18.73 8.26 -21.10
CA MET A 86 18.93 9.47 -21.91
C MET A 86 18.17 9.39 -23.24
N ALA A 87 18.24 8.24 -23.93
CA ALA A 87 17.49 8.02 -25.16
C ALA A 87 15.95 8.05 -24.95
N MET A 88 15.46 7.57 -23.81
CA MET A 88 14.04 7.66 -23.50
C MET A 88 13.62 9.08 -23.13
N ARG A 89 14.44 9.81 -22.38
CA ARG A 89 14.20 11.22 -22.08
C ARG A 89 14.12 12.06 -23.35
N GLU A 90 15.03 11.85 -24.30
CA GLU A 90 15.01 12.52 -25.58
C GLU A 90 13.72 12.23 -26.36
N ARG A 91 13.29 10.97 -26.43
CA ARG A 91 12.00 10.61 -27.05
C ARG A 91 10.81 11.28 -26.37
N VAL A 92 10.79 11.30 -25.05
CA VAL A 92 9.70 11.92 -24.28
C VAL A 92 9.73 13.44 -24.48
N GLN A 93 10.93 14.07 -24.48
CA GLN A 93 11.05 15.50 -24.76
C GLN A 93 10.51 15.85 -26.15
N ASN A 94 10.86 15.09 -27.19
CA ASN A 94 10.32 15.31 -28.53
C ASN A 94 8.80 15.25 -28.56
N LEU A 95 8.18 14.32 -27.81
CA LEU A 95 6.73 14.26 -27.70
C LEU A 95 6.14 15.47 -26.95
N TYR A 96 6.82 15.92 -25.89
CA TYR A 96 6.43 17.13 -25.16
C TYR A 96 6.50 18.36 -26.03
N ASP A 97 7.55 18.49 -26.84
CA ASP A 97 7.73 19.59 -27.78
C ASP A 97 6.64 19.60 -28.85
N GLU A 98 6.31 18.43 -29.43
CA GLU A 98 5.21 18.27 -30.39
C GLU A 98 3.84 18.70 -29.80
N LYS A 99 3.65 18.50 -28.49
CA LYS A 99 2.41 18.83 -27.78
C LYS A 99 2.44 20.22 -27.12
N GLY A 100 3.56 20.95 -27.20
CA GLY A 100 3.71 22.26 -26.57
C GLY A 100 3.68 22.24 -25.04
N LEU A 101 4.12 21.13 -24.41
CA LEU A 101 4.08 20.91 -22.96
C LEU A 101 5.31 21.47 -22.22
N GLY A 102 6.31 21.97 -22.95
CA GLY A 102 7.57 22.46 -22.37
C GLY A 102 8.54 21.35 -21.95
N PRO A 103 9.50 21.64 -21.08
CA PRO A 103 10.49 20.64 -20.67
C PRO A 103 9.87 19.54 -19.82
N ILE A 104 10.33 18.29 -20.04
CA ILE A 104 9.89 17.17 -19.19
C ILE A 104 10.35 17.39 -17.73
N PRO A 105 9.53 17.06 -16.75
CA PRO A 105 9.92 17.14 -15.35
C PRO A 105 11.17 16.32 -15.06
N THR A 106 12.01 16.81 -14.15
CA THR A 106 13.12 16.02 -13.64
C THR A 106 12.56 14.87 -12.79
N PRO A 107 12.94 13.60 -13.05
CA PRO A 107 12.52 12.50 -12.20
C PRO A 107 13.02 12.74 -10.77
N THR A 108 12.14 12.54 -9.81
CA THR A 108 12.51 12.44 -8.40
C THR A 108 12.63 10.97 -8.02
N ALA A 109 13.71 10.60 -7.35
CA ALA A 109 13.83 9.28 -6.76
C ALA A 109 12.70 9.11 -5.74
N SER A 110 11.91 8.07 -5.90
CA SER A 110 10.83 7.72 -4.98
C SER A 110 11.06 6.30 -4.50
N ALA A 111 11.25 6.14 -3.20
CA ALA A 111 11.20 4.83 -2.57
C ALA A 111 9.75 4.49 -2.25
N GLY A 112 9.38 3.23 -2.42
CA GLY A 112 8.11 2.70 -1.95
C GLY A 112 8.24 2.26 -0.49
N LEU A 113 8.49 3.17 0.43
CA LEU A 113 8.74 2.84 1.82
C LEU A 113 7.67 3.43 2.74
N VAL A 114 7.46 2.76 3.86
CA VAL A 114 6.75 3.35 5.01
C VAL A 114 7.78 4.20 5.76
N ASP A 115 7.75 5.50 5.55
CA ASP A 115 8.61 6.41 6.27
C ASP A 115 8.22 6.55 7.76
N PRO A 116 9.08 7.13 8.61
CA PRO A 116 8.80 7.26 10.04
C PRO A 116 7.51 8.01 10.37
N GLU A 117 7.12 9.02 9.58
CA GLU A 117 5.89 9.79 9.81
C GLU A 117 4.65 8.92 9.55
N HIS A 118 4.66 8.15 8.46
CA HIS A 118 3.61 7.17 8.17
C HIS A 118 3.52 6.11 9.26
N LEU A 119 4.66 5.57 9.71
CA LEU A 119 4.69 4.54 10.73
C LEU A 119 4.07 5.03 12.05
N GLU A 120 4.46 6.21 12.53
CA GLU A 120 3.89 6.78 13.76
C GLU A 120 2.38 7.04 13.62
N MET A 121 1.94 7.58 12.50
CA MET A 121 0.53 7.79 12.22
C MET A 121 -0.25 6.47 12.20
N LEU A 122 0.26 5.43 11.56
CA LEU A 122 -0.38 4.11 11.47
C LEU A 122 -0.48 3.43 12.84
N LYS A 123 0.52 3.56 13.69
CA LYS A 123 0.50 3.05 15.07
C LYS A 123 -0.59 3.71 15.94
N ILE A 124 -0.93 4.97 15.62
CA ILE A 124 -2.01 5.70 16.32
C ILE A 124 -3.38 5.31 15.76
N ILE A 125 -3.54 5.28 14.44
CA ILE A 125 -4.83 5.02 13.76
C ILE A 125 -5.21 3.54 13.83
N LYS A 126 -4.23 2.64 13.77
CA LYS A 126 -4.38 1.18 13.86
C LYS A 126 -5.40 0.62 12.85
N PRO A 127 -5.11 0.65 11.55
CA PRO A 127 -5.89 -0.13 10.60
C PRO A 127 -5.81 -1.62 10.97
N GLU A 128 -6.80 -2.40 10.66
CA GLU A 128 -6.81 -3.84 10.96
C GLU A 128 -5.70 -4.57 10.24
N VAL A 129 -5.41 -4.14 9.00
CA VAL A 129 -4.39 -4.76 8.16
C VAL A 129 -3.49 -3.70 7.53
N ILE A 130 -2.20 -3.98 7.49
CA ILE A 130 -1.25 -3.36 6.57
C ILE A 130 -0.78 -4.43 5.60
N SER A 131 -0.82 -4.13 4.31
CA SER A 131 -0.26 -5.03 3.31
C SER A 131 0.90 -4.42 2.56
N PHE A 132 1.86 -5.26 2.23
CA PHE A 132 3.02 -4.91 1.44
C PHE A 132 3.10 -5.75 0.17
N HIS A 133 3.63 -5.15 -0.90
CA HIS A 133 4.06 -5.87 -2.09
C HIS A 133 5.50 -5.45 -2.45
N PHE A 134 6.21 -6.32 -3.13
CA PHE A 134 7.65 -6.24 -3.42
C PHE A 134 8.56 -6.49 -2.22
N GLY A 135 8.07 -7.11 -1.14
CA GLY A 135 8.91 -7.52 -0.02
C GLY A 135 8.27 -7.32 1.34
N LEU A 136 9.11 -7.32 2.36
CA LEU A 136 8.78 -7.06 3.76
C LEU A 136 9.62 -5.87 4.23
N PRO A 137 9.08 -4.93 5.01
CA PRO A 137 9.86 -3.84 5.57
C PRO A 137 10.88 -4.37 6.59
N ASP A 138 11.80 -3.52 7.01
CA ASP A 138 12.78 -3.85 8.04
C ASP A 138 12.14 -4.46 9.27
N GLN A 139 12.81 -5.41 9.90
CA GLN A 139 12.30 -6.17 11.05
C GLN A 139 11.85 -5.27 12.21
N GLU A 140 12.48 -4.10 12.36
CA GLU A 140 12.07 -3.12 13.37
C GLU A 140 10.67 -2.57 13.08
N ILE A 141 10.36 -2.25 11.83
CA ILE A 141 9.04 -1.78 11.39
C ILE A 141 8.00 -2.90 11.60
N VAL A 142 8.32 -4.13 11.20
CA VAL A 142 7.47 -5.30 11.43
C VAL A 142 7.13 -5.44 12.92
N ASN A 143 8.14 -5.37 13.78
CA ASN A 143 7.96 -5.49 15.23
C ASN A 143 7.07 -4.36 15.81
N GLN A 144 7.23 -3.14 15.33
CA GLN A 144 6.42 -1.99 15.77
C GLN A 144 4.96 -2.13 15.33
N LEU A 145 4.69 -2.57 14.10
CA LEU A 145 3.34 -2.82 13.60
C LEU A 145 2.64 -3.94 14.37
N ARG A 146 3.36 -5.03 14.66
CA ARG A 146 2.85 -6.13 15.51
C ARG A 146 2.55 -5.66 16.93
N ALA A 147 3.44 -4.89 17.53
CA ALA A 147 3.24 -4.32 18.87
C ALA A 147 2.00 -3.39 18.92
N ALA A 148 1.69 -2.73 17.80
CA ALA A 148 0.46 -1.94 17.64
C ALA A 148 -0.79 -2.81 17.38
N ASN A 149 -0.64 -4.14 17.28
CA ASN A 149 -1.72 -5.10 17.01
C ASN A 149 -2.31 -4.99 15.59
N ILE A 150 -1.48 -4.59 14.63
CA ILE A 150 -1.84 -4.48 13.21
C ILE A 150 -1.44 -5.78 12.52
N TYR A 151 -2.36 -6.39 11.75
CA TYR A 151 -2.08 -7.59 10.98
C TYR A 151 -1.30 -7.24 9.71
N ILE A 152 -0.18 -7.94 9.49
CA ILE A 152 0.66 -7.73 8.31
C ILE A 152 0.31 -8.77 7.26
N MET A 153 0.18 -8.35 6.02
CA MET A 153 0.01 -9.20 4.85
C MET A 153 1.05 -8.84 3.79
N CYS A 154 1.62 -9.83 3.15
CA CYS A 154 2.56 -9.62 2.06
C CYS A 154 2.18 -10.45 0.83
N SER A 155 2.51 -9.96 -0.37
CA SER A 155 2.39 -10.75 -1.58
C SER A 155 3.72 -11.44 -1.89
N ALA A 156 3.64 -12.74 -2.19
CA ALA A 156 4.76 -13.54 -2.65
C ALA A 156 4.54 -13.96 -4.11
N THR A 157 5.55 -13.83 -4.95
CA THR A 157 5.50 -14.25 -6.36
C THR A 157 6.20 -15.60 -6.58
N THR A 158 6.98 -16.05 -5.62
CA THR A 158 7.68 -17.33 -5.65
C THR A 158 7.53 -18.10 -4.34
N VAL A 159 7.75 -19.42 -4.40
CA VAL A 159 7.76 -20.26 -3.18
C VAL A 159 8.86 -19.85 -2.21
N ALA A 160 10.00 -19.37 -2.73
CA ALA A 160 11.10 -18.90 -1.89
C ALA A 160 10.71 -17.64 -1.12
N GLU A 161 10.07 -16.67 -1.77
CA GLU A 161 9.51 -15.49 -1.12
C GLU A 161 8.47 -15.84 -0.07
N ALA A 162 7.53 -16.73 -0.38
CA ALA A 162 6.50 -17.15 0.57
C ALA A 162 7.12 -17.73 1.85
N LYS A 163 8.14 -18.58 1.72
CA LYS A 163 8.87 -19.13 2.86
C LYS A 163 9.63 -18.08 3.65
N TYR A 164 10.26 -17.14 2.93
CA TYR A 164 10.98 -16.03 3.57
C TYR A 164 10.01 -15.15 4.38
N LEU A 165 8.87 -14.78 3.79
CA LEU A 165 7.85 -13.97 4.46
C LEU A 165 7.30 -14.69 5.69
N GLU A 166 6.92 -15.98 5.58
CA GLU A 166 6.42 -16.77 6.70
C GLU A 166 7.42 -16.87 7.86
N GLN A 167 8.72 -16.92 7.58
CA GLN A 167 9.77 -17.00 8.61
C GLN A 167 10.04 -15.66 9.31
N ASN A 168 9.69 -14.54 8.68
CA ASN A 168 10.01 -13.19 9.16
C ASN A 168 8.76 -12.38 9.55
N GLU A 169 7.58 -12.92 9.34
CA GLU A 169 6.32 -12.34 9.82
C GLU A 169 6.04 -12.58 11.31
#